data_47c93589f157b1dcb321aa262b094a35
#
_entry.id   47c93589f157b1dcb321aa262b094a35
#
_cell.length_a   1.000
_cell.length_b   1.000
_cell.length_c   1.000
_cell.angle_alpha   90.00
_cell.angle_beta   90.00
_cell.angle_gamma   90.00
#
_symmetry.space_group_name_H-M   'P 1'
#
loop_
_entity.id
_entity.type
_entity.pdbx_description
1 polymer ?
#
loop_
_entity_poly.entity_id
_entity_poly.type
_entity_poly.pdbx_seq_one_letter_code
_entity_poly.pdbx_strand_id
1 'polypeptide(L)'
;TVSPMCAVSRMLKAIDPETVTVFIGPCMAKKSEAADKSIENNADYVLTFGEAIEMLRGKEVELEPAEETKQEGSVFGKRFGNGGGVTNAVIECFKEKGESADVKVARCSGAAEVKKALLLLKVGRLPEDFIEGMMCQGGCVGGPSNMKQEMAFKKDRDAVIAKADGRGVWENLKNYDMDS
;
A
#
# COMPACT_ATOMS: atom_id res chain seq x y z
N THR A 1 7.29 13.09 -0.74
CA THR A 1 6.14 12.18 -0.58
C THR A 1 6.56 11.02 0.31
N VAL A 2 5.77 10.71 1.31
CA VAL A 2 5.98 9.56 2.22
C VAL A 2 5.30 8.31 1.69
N SER A 3 5.67 7.14 2.22
CA SER A 3 5.00 5.90 1.85
C SER A 3 3.57 5.81 2.42
N PRO A 4 2.69 4.97 1.86
CA PRO A 4 1.36 4.73 2.43
C PRO A 4 1.38 4.29 3.90
N MET A 5 2.38 3.49 4.30
CA MET A 5 2.57 3.11 5.70
C MET A 5 2.79 4.32 6.59
N CYS A 6 3.73 5.19 6.21
CA CYS A 6 4.02 6.42 6.96
C CYS A 6 2.83 7.39 6.96
N ALA A 7 2.13 7.54 5.82
CA ALA A 7 0.97 8.42 5.73
C ALA A 7 -0.15 7.99 6.70
N VAL A 8 -0.49 6.71 6.73
CA VAL A 8 -1.50 6.18 7.67
C VAL A 8 -1.04 6.30 9.12
N SER A 9 0.24 6.03 9.42
CA SER A 9 0.78 6.20 10.77
C SER A 9 0.66 7.66 11.24
N ARG A 10 1.01 8.62 10.38
CA ARG A 10 0.86 10.06 10.69
C ARG A 10 -0.58 10.46 10.96
N MET A 11 -1.50 9.97 10.13
CA MET A 11 -2.93 10.23 10.31
C MET A 11 -3.43 9.70 11.66
N LEU A 12 -3.09 8.46 12.01
CA LEU A 12 -3.50 7.86 13.29
C LEU A 12 -2.90 8.60 14.49
N LYS A 13 -1.63 8.97 14.42
CA LYS A 13 -0.93 9.73 15.48
C LYS A 13 -1.39 11.20 15.58
N ALA A 14 -1.92 11.77 14.51
CA ALA A 14 -2.57 13.09 14.55
C ALA A 14 -3.91 13.03 15.31
N ILE A 15 -4.66 11.93 15.18
CA ILE A 15 -5.90 11.70 15.93
C ILE A 15 -5.61 11.44 17.40
N ASP A 16 -4.64 10.57 17.68
CA ASP A 16 -4.20 10.23 19.04
C ASP A 16 -2.68 10.08 19.07
N PRO A 17 -1.95 11.04 19.66
CA PRO A 17 -0.48 11.02 19.74
C PRO A 17 0.11 9.82 20.50
N GLU A 18 -0.65 9.17 21.38
CA GLU A 18 -0.21 8.00 22.15
C GLU A 18 -0.39 6.69 21.35
N THR A 19 -0.90 6.77 20.12
CA THR A 19 -1.13 5.60 19.26
C THR A 19 0.18 4.92 18.90
N VAL A 20 0.27 3.62 19.16
CA VAL A 20 1.35 2.74 18.69
C VAL A 20 0.90 2.08 17.38
N THR A 21 1.61 2.35 16.29
CA THR A 21 1.29 1.84 14.97
C THR A 21 2.13 0.63 14.61
N VAL A 22 1.47 -0.45 14.18
CA VAL A 22 2.12 -1.69 13.75
C VAL A 22 1.73 -2.00 12.31
N PHE A 23 2.71 -1.99 11.42
CA PHE A 23 2.49 -2.41 10.03
C PHE A 23 2.71 -3.91 9.89
N ILE A 24 1.73 -4.64 9.36
CA ILE A 24 1.85 -6.07 9.05
C ILE A 24 1.73 -6.25 7.54
N GLY A 25 2.75 -6.85 6.91
CA GLY A 25 2.74 -6.99 5.46
C GLY A 25 3.91 -7.78 4.85
N PRO A 26 3.92 -7.95 3.52
CA PRO A 26 4.90 -8.78 2.82
C PRO A 26 6.23 -8.08 2.53
N CYS A 27 6.50 -6.92 3.12
CA CYS A 27 7.61 -6.07 2.72
C CYS A 27 8.71 -5.96 3.78
N MET A 28 9.88 -6.53 3.50
CA MET A 28 11.06 -6.40 4.37
C MET A 28 11.64 -4.98 4.41
N ALA A 29 11.58 -4.24 3.29
CA ALA A 29 12.09 -2.87 3.23
C ALA A 29 11.35 -1.91 4.18
N LYS A 30 10.11 -2.22 4.54
CA LYS A 30 9.34 -1.44 5.52
C LYS A 30 9.96 -1.46 6.93
N LYS A 31 10.71 -2.49 7.28
CA LYS A 31 11.48 -2.53 8.54
C LYS A 31 12.58 -1.46 8.58
N SER A 32 13.32 -1.33 7.47
CA SER A 32 14.36 -0.29 7.37
C SER A 32 13.73 1.11 7.34
N GLU A 33 12.59 1.28 6.67
CA GLU A 33 11.87 2.54 6.63
C GLU A 33 11.37 2.95 8.03
N ALA A 34 10.78 2.03 8.79
CA ALA A 34 10.33 2.31 10.16
C ALA A 34 11.51 2.61 11.12
N ALA A 35 12.68 2.01 10.87
CA ALA A 35 13.89 2.28 11.65
C ALA A 35 14.57 3.63 11.31
N ASP A 36 14.20 4.28 10.22
CA ASP A 36 14.77 5.56 9.80
C ASP A 36 14.24 6.70 10.69
N LYS A 37 15.10 7.19 11.58
CA LYS A 37 14.78 8.27 12.51
C LYS A 37 14.58 9.63 11.87
N SER A 38 14.92 9.79 10.60
CA SER A 38 14.66 11.03 9.84
C SER A 38 13.19 11.15 9.39
N ILE A 39 12.42 10.06 9.47
CA ILE A 39 11.00 10.01 9.09
C ILE A 39 10.15 10.12 10.36
N GLU A 40 9.67 11.33 10.63
CA GLU A 40 8.83 11.61 11.80
C GLU A 40 7.45 10.94 11.68
N ASN A 41 6.91 10.52 12.83
CA ASN A 41 5.58 9.89 12.96
C ASN A 41 5.38 8.68 12.02
N ASN A 42 6.45 7.94 11.74
CA ASN A 42 6.41 6.71 10.99
C ASN A 42 5.83 5.56 11.84
N ALA A 43 5.60 4.39 11.21
CA ALA A 43 5.19 3.20 11.94
C ALA A 43 6.23 2.83 13.02
N ASP A 44 5.73 2.48 14.20
CA ASP A 44 6.60 2.12 15.34
C ASP A 44 7.19 0.73 15.16
N TYR A 45 6.38 -0.18 14.62
CA TYR A 45 6.79 -1.58 14.41
C TYR A 45 6.37 -2.05 13.01
N VAL A 46 7.18 -2.96 12.46
CA VAL A 46 6.88 -3.66 11.21
C VAL A 46 7.05 -5.14 11.41
N LEU A 47 6.00 -5.90 11.15
CA LEU A 47 5.98 -7.35 11.15
C LEU A 47 5.71 -7.89 9.75
N THR A 48 6.41 -8.96 9.40
CA THR A 48 6.00 -9.79 8.26
C THR A 48 4.82 -10.67 8.67
N PHE A 49 4.09 -11.21 7.71
CA PHE A 49 2.98 -12.15 8.01
C PHE A 49 3.47 -13.35 8.82
N GLY A 50 4.66 -13.89 8.48
CA GLY A 50 5.26 -15.00 9.24
C GLY A 50 5.54 -14.63 10.69
N GLU A 51 6.14 -13.47 10.94
CA GLU A 51 6.43 -12.99 12.31
C GLU A 51 5.14 -12.77 13.10
N ALA A 52 4.11 -12.18 12.50
CA ALA A 52 2.82 -12.00 13.17
C ALA A 52 2.19 -13.34 13.56
N ILE A 53 2.23 -14.34 12.68
CA ILE A 53 1.71 -15.68 12.96
C ILE A 53 2.49 -16.35 14.09
N GLU A 54 3.83 -16.30 14.06
CA GLU A 54 4.65 -16.90 15.12
C GLU A 54 4.45 -16.20 16.46
N MET A 55 4.22 -14.89 16.46
CA MET A 55 3.88 -14.15 17.68
C MET A 55 2.54 -14.63 18.27
N LEU A 56 1.52 -14.83 17.44
CA LEU A 56 0.23 -15.36 17.87
C LEU A 56 0.36 -16.80 18.41
N ARG A 57 1.11 -17.67 17.71
CA ARG A 57 1.39 -19.05 18.15
C ARG A 57 2.14 -19.08 19.50
N GLY A 58 3.14 -18.21 19.67
CA GLY A 58 3.88 -18.11 20.91
C GLY A 58 3.05 -17.61 22.11
N LYS A 59 1.88 -17.01 21.84
CA LYS A 59 0.89 -16.61 22.84
C LYS A 59 -0.29 -17.61 22.95
N GLU A 60 -0.19 -18.75 22.28
CA GLU A 60 -1.25 -19.78 22.25
C GLU A 60 -2.62 -19.23 21.80
N VAL A 61 -2.59 -18.19 20.92
CA VAL A 61 -3.82 -17.61 20.34
C VAL A 61 -4.25 -18.48 19.17
N GLU A 62 -5.37 -19.16 19.34
CA GLU A 62 -6.04 -19.84 18.22
C GLU A 62 -6.85 -18.84 17.40
N LEU A 63 -6.62 -18.85 16.08
CA LEU A 63 -7.38 -18.02 15.14
C LEU A 63 -8.63 -18.78 14.72
N GLU A 64 -9.78 -18.31 15.18
CA GLU A 64 -11.08 -18.83 14.73
C GLU A 64 -11.66 -17.93 13.62
N PRO A 65 -12.48 -18.51 12.72
CA PRO A 65 -13.22 -17.68 11.76
C PRO A 65 -14.12 -16.70 12.51
N ALA A 66 -13.89 -15.41 12.33
CA ALA A 66 -14.76 -14.38 12.88
C ALA A 66 -15.91 -14.07 11.91
N GLU A 67 -16.98 -13.46 12.43
CA GLU A 67 -18.00 -12.86 11.58
C GLU A 67 -17.37 -11.85 10.62
N GLU A 68 -17.86 -11.81 9.39
CA GLU A 68 -17.33 -10.92 8.37
C GLU A 68 -17.63 -9.47 8.77
N THR A 69 -16.59 -8.72 9.14
CA THR A 69 -16.73 -7.31 9.44
C THR A 69 -16.98 -6.53 8.15
N LYS A 70 -17.70 -5.41 8.26
CA LYS A 70 -17.91 -4.51 7.12
C LYS A 70 -16.57 -4.10 6.55
N GLN A 71 -16.40 -4.33 5.25
CA GLN A 71 -15.18 -3.98 4.54
C GLN A 71 -15.10 -2.45 4.39
N GLU A 72 -14.14 -1.83 5.06
CA GLU A 72 -13.81 -0.42 4.87
C GLU A 72 -12.69 -0.28 3.84
N GLY A 73 -12.62 0.88 3.21
CA GLY A 73 -11.65 1.16 2.18
C GLY A 73 -12.16 0.89 0.76
N SER A 74 -11.85 1.85 -0.12
CA SER A 74 -12.21 1.78 -1.53
C SER A 74 -11.52 0.63 -2.25
N VAL A 75 -12.06 0.26 -3.41
CA VAL A 75 -11.41 -0.70 -4.33
C VAL A 75 -9.99 -0.24 -4.72
N PHE A 76 -9.78 1.06 -4.81
CA PHE A 76 -8.47 1.66 -5.14
C PHE A 76 -7.47 1.42 -4.01
N GLY A 77 -7.85 1.65 -2.75
CA GLY A 77 -7.01 1.36 -1.57
C GLY A 77 -6.67 -0.13 -1.47
N LYS A 78 -7.65 -1.02 -1.65
CA LYS A 78 -7.44 -2.47 -1.61
C LYS A 78 -6.49 -2.97 -2.72
N ARG A 79 -6.38 -2.26 -3.83
CA ARG A 79 -5.48 -2.59 -4.95
C ARG A 79 -4.10 -1.95 -4.85
N PHE A 80 -3.83 -1.12 -3.86
CA PHE A 80 -2.56 -0.38 -3.75
C PHE A 80 -1.32 -1.27 -3.78
N GLY A 81 -1.39 -2.47 -3.24
CA GLY A 81 -0.30 -3.44 -3.26
C GLY A 81 -0.05 -4.13 -4.61
N ASN A 82 -0.88 -3.91 -5.61
CA ASN A 82 -0.73 -4.49 -6.94
C ASN A 82 0.02 -3.54 -7.87
N GLY A 83 0.74 -4.07 -8.86
CA GLY A 83 1.26 -3.25 -9.95
C GLY A 83 0.12 -2.52 -10.68
N GLY A 84 0.23 -1.22 -10.84
CA GLY A 84 -0.80 -0.35 -11.38
C GLY A 84 -1.84 0.15 -10.37
N GLY A 85 -1.82 -0.34 -9.13
CA GLY A 85 -2.81 0.01 -8.12
C GLY A 85 -2.72 1.46 -7.67
N VAL A 86 -1.51 1.96 -7.44
CA VAL A 86 -1.27 3.37 -7.08
C VAL A 86 -1.65 4.29 -8.22
N THR A 87 -1.24 3.96 -9.45
CA THR A 87 -1.61 4.70 -10.65
C THR A 87 -3.13 4.85 -10.78
N ASN A 88 -3.86 3.74 -10.63
CA ASN A 88 -5.31 3.78 -10.77
C ASN A 88 -5.97 4.64 -9.68
N ALA A 89 -5.45 4.65 -8.46
CA ALA A 89 -5.92 5.51 -7.39
C ALA A 89 -5.65 7.00 -7.69
N VAL A 90 -4.47 7.34 -8.21
CA VAL A 90 -4.12 8.72 -8.61
C VAL A 90 -5.03 9.20 -9.73
N ILE A 91 -5.23 8.38 -10.77
CA ILE A 91 -6.14 8.71 -11.89
C ILE A 91 -7.57 8.93 -11.39
N GLU A 92 -8.03 8.11 -10.45
CA GLU A 92 -9.37 8.28 -9.87
C GLU A 92 -9.48 9.59 -9.08
N CYS A 93 -8.46 9.96 -8.32
CA CYS A 93 -8.43 11.24 -7.62
C CYS A 93 -8.60 12.43 -8.58
N PHE A 94 -7.94 12.41 -9.74
CA PHE A 94 -8.11 13.46 -10.76
C PHE A 94 -9.55 13.49 -11.30
N LYS A 95 -10.13 12.33 -11.62
CA LYS A 95 -11.51 12.24 -12.09
C LYS A 95 -12.51 12.76 -11.08
N GLU A 96 -12.40 12.38 -9.81
CA GLU A 96 -13.28 12.83 -8.75
C GLU A 96 -13.18 14.35 -8.51
N LYS A 97 -12.02 14.96 -8.81
CA LYS A 97 -11.82 16.41 -8.79
C LYS A 97 -12.30 17.12 -10.06
N GLY A 98 -12.74 16.38 -11.08
CA GLY A 98 -13.08 16.95 -12.39
C GLY A 98 -11.86 17.45 -13.17
N GLU A 99 -10.66 16.99 -12.83
CA GLU A 99 -9.42 17.32 -13.50
C GLU A 99 -9.12 16.32 -14.63
N SER A 100 -8.30 16.74 -15.61
CA SER A 100 -7.87 15.84 -16.68
C SER A 100 -7.03 14.69 -16.12
N ALA A 101 -7.42 13.47 -16.43
CA ALA A 101 -6.72 12.25 -16.08
C ALA A 101 -5.83 11.72 -17.23
N ASP A 102 -5.54 12.55 -18.23
CA ASP A 102 -4.65 12.20 -19.36
C ASP A 102 -3.18 12.31 -18.92
N VAL A 103 -2.76 11.34 -18.10
CA VAL A 103 -1.41 11.26 -17.56
C VAL A 103 -0.73 10.03 -18.14
N LYS A 104 0.41 10.23 -18.80
CA LYS A 104 1.23 9.13 -19.29
C LYS A 104 2.01 8.52 -18.12
N VAL A 105 1.87 7.22 -17.94
CA VAL A 105 2.44 6.53 -16.77
C VAL A 105 3.43 5.45 -17.16
N ALA A 106 4.65 5.56 -16.64
CA ALA A 106 5.62 4.46 -16.62
C ALA A 106 5.31 3.52 -15.44
N ARG A 107 4.68 2.40 -15.73
CA ARG A 107 4.43 1.34 -14.74
C ARG A 107 5.61 0.39 -14.69
N CYS A 108 6.41 0.48 -13.64
CA CYS A 108 7.63 -0.31 -13.47
C CYS A 108 7.41 -1.42 -12.44
N SER A 109 7.62 -2.66 -12.88
CA SER A 109 7.47 -3.87 -12.07
C SER A 109 8.81 -4.58 -11.91
N GLY A 110 9.37 -4.50 -10.73
CA GLY A 110 10.70 -5.02 -10.41
C GLY A 110 11.80 -3.96 -10.49
N ALA A 111 12.89 -4.24 -9.77
CA ALA A 111 14.02 -3.32 -9.60
C ALA A 111 14.66 -2.87 -10.92
N ALA A 112 14.72 -3.76 -11.92
CA ALA A 112 15.35 -3.46 -13.22
C ALA A 112 14.58 -2.37 -13.99
N GLU A 113 13.24 -2.47 -14.04
CA GLU A 113 12.41 -1.50 -14.73
C GLU A 113 12.39 -0.16 -13.99
N VAL A 114 12.30 -0.18 -12.65
CA VAL A 114 12.41 1.04 -11.83
C VAL A 114 13.73 1.76 -12.08
N LYS A 115 14.85 1.01 -12.05
CA LYS A 115 16.18 1.59 -12.32
C LYS A 115 16.26 2.18 -13.73
N LYS A 116 15.71 1.51 -14.74
CA LYS A 116 15.67 2.01 -16.12
C LYS A 116 14.86 3.31 -16.22
N ALA A 117 13.66 3.37 -15.64
CA ALA A 117 12.84 4.57 -15.67
C ALA A 117 13.52 5.76 -14.98
N LEU A 118 14.13 5.54 -13.80
CA LEU A 118 14.87 6.57 -13.09
C LEU A 118 16.11 7.07 -13.87
N LEU A 119 16.79 6.19 -14.60
CA LEU A 119 17.91 6.60 -15.48
C LEU A 119 17.42 7.46 -16.66
N LEU A 120 16.30 7.08 -17.28
CA LEU A 120 15.69 7.87 -18.35
C LEU A 120 15.22 9.23 -17.84
N LEU A 121 14.62 9.28 -16.66
CA LEU A 121 14.23 10.53 -16.00
C LEU A 121 15.44 11.43 -15.76
N LYS A 122 16.53 10.85 -15.22
CA LYS A 122 17.76 11.59 -14.91
C LYS A 122 18.39 12.29 -16.14
N VAL A 123 18.26 11.67 -17.32
CA VAL A 123 18.80 12.23 -18.58
C VAL A 123 17.75 12.97 -19.40
N GLY A 124 16.56 13.23 -18.86
CA GLY A 124 15.49 13.98 -19.53
C GLY A 124 14.88 13.25 -20.74
N ARG A 125 14.95 11.92 -20.76
CA ARG A 125 14.45 11.07 -21.87
C ARG A 125 13.24 10.21 -21.49
N LEU A 126 12.68 10.40 -20.32
CA LEU A 126 11.45 9.73 -19.92
C LEU A 126 10.28 10.46 -20.58
N PRO A 127 9.48 9.81 -21.44
CA PRO A 127 8.35 10.44 -22.11
C PRO A 127 7.08 10.46 -21.26
N GLU A 128 7.08 9.78 -20.11
CA GLU A 128 5.96 9.68 -19.19
C GLU A 128 5.99 10.80 -18.15
N ASP A 129 4.79 11.21 -17.72
CA ASP A 129 4.59 12.28 -16.74
C ASP A 129 4.70 11.78 -15.29
N PHE A 130 4.46 10.46 -15.08
CA PHE A 130 4.41 9.84 -13.78
C PHE A 130 5.06 8.45 -13.79
N ILE A 131 5.85 8.14 -12.75
CA ILE A 131 6.45 6.81 -12.55
C ILE A 131 5.77 6.12 -11.37
N GLU A 132 5.16 4.96 -11.61
CA GLU A 132 4.83 4.01 -10.55
C GLU A 132 5.94 2.97 -10.45
N GLY A 133 6.70 2.99 -9.36
CA GLY A 133 7.82 2.07 -9.12
C GLY A 133 7.50 1.02 -8.09
N MET A 134 7.27 -0.22 -8.52
CA MET A 134 7.15 -1.39 -7.64
C MET A 134 8.45 -2.18 -7.67
N MET A 135 9.20 -2.24 -6.54
CA MET A 135 10.47 -2.98 -6.46
C MET A 135 10.30 -4.49 -6.58
N CYS A 136 9.15 -5.03 -6.15
CA CYS A 136 8.79 -6.43 -6.32
C CYS A 136 7.99 -6.62 -7.61
N GLN A 137 8.23 -7.71 -8.34
CA GLN A 137 7.44 -8.03 -9.52
C GLN A 137 5.98 -8.29 -9.14
N GLY A 138 5.05 -7.72 -9.91
CA GLY A 138 3.62 -7.79 -9.61
C GLY A 138 3.13 -6.85 -8.51
N GLY A 139 4.03 -6.09 -7.88
CA GLY A 139 3.76 -5.22 -6.75
C GLY A 139 4.09 -5.84 -5.40
N CYS A 140 3.61 -5.25 -4.31
CA CYS A 140 3.87 -5.72 -2.94
C CYS A 140 3.38 -7.16 -2.70
N VAL A 141 2.35 -7.57 -3.42
CA VAL A 141 1.82 -8.95 -3.37
C VAL A 141 2.83 -10.00 -3.85
N GLY A 142 3.83 -9.62 -4.65
CA GLY A 142 4.98 -10.44 -5.02
C GLY A 142 6.19 -10.29 -4.08
N GLY A 143 6.00 -9.65 -2.92
CA GLY A 143 7.07 -9.40 -1.96
C GLY A 143 7.67 -10.68 -1.34
N PRO A 144 8.94 -10.61 -0.89
CA PRO A 144 9.70 -11.79 -0.44
C PRO A 144 9.15 -12.42 0.85
N SER A 145 8.35 -11.69 1.62
CA SER A 145 7.74 -12.18 2.86
C SER A 145 6.27 -12.54 2.69
N ASN A 146 5.83 -12.76 1.46
CA ASN A 146 4.49 -13.28 1.19
C ASN A 146 4.46 -14.79 1.48
N MET A 147 3.38 -15.28 2.06
CA MET A 147 3.25 -16.66 2.51
C MET A 147 2.86 -17.66 1.41
N LYS A 148 2.36 -17.17 0.29
CA LYS A 148 1.94 -17.98 -0.85
C LYS A 148 2.54 -17.44 -2.14
N GLN A 149 2.74 -18.32 -3.12
CA GLN A 149 3.11 -17.89 -4.47
C GLN A 149 1.98 -17.04 -5.08
N GLU A 150 2.34 -16.08 -5.92
CA GLU A 150 1.44 -15.07 -6.50
C GLU A 150 0.16 -15.68 -7.11
N MET A 151 0.27 -16.78 -7.86
CA MET A 151 -0.90 -17.42 -8.49
C MET A 151 -1.91 -18.01 -7.50
N ALA A 152 -1.44 -18.61 -6.39
CA ALA A 152 -2.32 -19.15 -5.36
C ALA A 152 -3.01 -18.04 -4.55
N PHE A 153 -2.34 -16.89 -4.41
CA PHE A 153 -2.87 -15.75 -3.67
C PHE A 153 -3.85 -14.90 -4.51
N LYS A 154 -3.72 -14.91 -5.82
CA LYS A 154 -4.52 -14.07 -6.72
C LYS A 154 -6.01 -14.27 -6.53
N LYS A 155 -6.48 -15.50 -6.45
CA LYS A 155 -7.90 -15.82 -6.29
C LYS A 155 -8.47 -15.28 -4.98
N ASP A 156 -7.76 -15.48 -3.87
CA ASP A 156 -8.18 -15.01 -2.55
C ASP A 156 -8.21 -13.49 -2.50
N ARG A 157 -7.19 -12.85 -3.04
CA ARG A 157 -7.10 -11.39 -3.16
C ARG A 157 -8.25 -10.82 -4.01
N ASP A 158 -8.50 -11.39 -5.19
CA ASP A 158 -9.53 -10.90 -6.10
C ASP A 158 -10.93 -11.06 -5.46
N ALA A 159 -11.15 -12.10 -4.65
CA ALA A 159 -12.37 -12.28 -3.86
C ALA A 159 -12.54 -11.19 -2.78
N VAL A 160 -11.46 -10.81 -2.09
CA VAL A 160 -11.49 -9.70 -1.11
C VAL A 160 -11.72 -8.36 -1.81
N ILE A 161 -11.07 -8.11 -2.95
CA ILE A 161 -11.26 -6.88 -3.73
C ILE A 161 -12.70 -6.78 -4.26
N ALA A 162 -13.30 -7.89 -4.68
CA ALA A 162 -14.67 -7.92 -5.18
C ALA A 162 -15.72 -7.53 -4.13
N LYS A 163 -15.39 -7.64 -2.84
CA LYS A 163 -16.25 -7.20 -1.72
C LYS A 163 -16.11 -5.71 -1.40
N ALA A 164 -15.19 -4.99 -2.04
CA ALA A 164 -15.07 -3.55 -1.87
C ALA A 164 -16.33 -2.86 -2.41
N ASP A 165 -16.80 -1.86 -1.68
CA ASP A 165 -17.88 -1.01 -2.17
C ASP A 165 -17.42 -0.11 -3.33
N GLY A 166 -18.36 0.54 -4.01
CA GLY A 166 -18.10 1.39 -5.16
C GLY A 166 -17.61 2.80 -4.81
N ARG A 167 -17.26 3.06 -3.54
CA ARG A 167 -16.79 4.40 -3.12
C ARG A 167 -15.51 4.77 -3.83
N GLY A 168 -15.42 6.03 -4.24
CA GLY A 168 -14.20 6.64 -4.74
C GLY A 168 -13.19 6.89 -3.62
N VAL A 169 -12.04 7.46 -3.98
CA VAL A 169 -10.96 7.74 -3.03
C VAL A 169 -11.34 8.86 -2.07
N TRP A 170 -11.83 9.99 -2.60
CA TRP A 170 -12.22 11.14 -1.79
C TRP A 170 -13.48 10.89 -0.96
N GLU A 171 -14.45 10.16 -1.51
CA GLU A 171 -15.62 9.76 -0.75
C GLU A 171 -15.24 8.92 0.46
N ASN A 172 -14.28 8.03 0.31
CA ASN A 172 -13.78 7.21 1.42
C ASN A 172 -13.05 8.03 2.48
N LEU A 173 -12.36 9.10 2.07
CA LEU A 173 -11.63 9.99 2.98
C LEU A 173 -12.52 10.96 3.77
N LYS A 174 -13.78 11.18 3.37
CA LYS A 174 -14.71 12.06 4.09
C LYS A 174 -14.98 11.65 5.55
N ASN A 175 -14.69 10.41 5.90
CA ASN A 175 -14.83 9.92 7.26
C ASN A 175 -13.61 10.22 8.14
N TYR A 176 -12.57 10.83 7.57
CA TYR A 176 -11.32 11.17 8.26
C TYR A 176 -11.06 12.67 8.11
N ASP A 177 -10.71 13.33 9.21
CA ASP A 177 -10.27 14.72 9.16
C ASP A 177 -8.83 14.75 8.57
N MET A 178 -8.72 15.22 7.34
CA MET A 178 -7.46 15.31 6.62
C MET A 178 -6.85 16.71 6.63
N ASP A 179 -7.51 17.67 7.26
CA ASP A 179 -7.10 19.09 7.31
C ASP A 179 -6.31 19.43 8.59
N SER A 180 -6.04 18.44 9.44
CA SER A 180 -5.26 18.59 10.68
C SER A 180 -3.77 18.27 10.50
#